data_cc4bea917ae2d298f4dc3792fe342f2e
#
_entry.id   cc4bea917ae2d298f4dc3792fe342f2e
#
_cell.length_a   1.000
_cell.length_b   1.000
_cell.length_c   1.000
_cell.angle_alpha   90.00
_cell.angle_beta   90.00
_cell.angle_gamma   90.00
#
_symmetry.space_group_name_H-M   'P 1'
#
loop_
_entity.id
_entity.type
_entity.pdbx_description
1 polymer ?
#
loop_
_entity_poly.entity_id
_entity_poly.type
_entity_poly.pdbx_seq_one_letter_code
_entity_poly.pdbx_strand_id
1 'polypeptide(L)'
;IKRVVVSTYQSVTGTGYKAMDQMTAEREGGVWGEYPAVYPHPIDQNILPHIDSFLETGYTKEEMKMVNETHKIFADDSIGVSPTTVRVPVQGGHSESINLEFEKDFDLADVRKMMEDMPGVTLQDDPANNVYPMPLYAWGKNDVFVGRFRRDPSVKYGLNFWCVADNLRKGAATNAVQIAEKLIEKGFLPQE
;
A
#
# COMPACT_ATOMS: atom_id res chain seq x y z
N ILE A 1 -4.02 -9.03 15.90
CA ILE A 1 -4.63 -9.21 14.57
C ILE A 1 -4.70 -10.70 14.32
N LYS A 2 -5.86 -11.18 13.89
CA LYS A 2 -6.09 -12.58 13.53
C LYS A 2 -5.95 -12.81 12.02
N ARG A 3 -6.46 -11.87 11.23
CA ARG A 3 -6.49 -11.95 9.78
C ARG A 3 -6.40 -10.58 9.12
N VAL A 4 -5.69 -10.54 7.98
CA VAL A 4 -5.61 -9.40 7.07
C VAL A 4 -6.09 -9.84 5.70
N VAL A 5 -7.03 -9.12 5.10
CA VAL A 5 -7.33 -9.17 3.68
C VAL A 5 -6.95 -7.83 3.08
N VAL A 6 -6.14 -7.84 2.06
CA VAL A 6 -5.65 -6.60 1.46
C VAL A 6 -5.69 -6.67 -0.06
N SER A 7 -6.25 -5.63 -0.67
CA SER A 7 -6.12 -5.39 -2.11
C SER A 7 -5.30 -4.13 -2.30
N THR A 8 -4.21 -4.23 -3.06
CA THR A 8 -3.36 -3.09 -3.37
C THR A 8 -3.74 -2.48 -4.72
N TYR A 9 -3.56 -1.17 -4.84
CA TYR A 9 -3.70 -0.40 -6.06
C TYR A 9 -2.38 0.34 -6.28
N GLN A 10 -1.44 -0.36 -6.93
CA GLN A 10 -0.06 0.09 -7.03
C GLN A 10 0.18 0.92 -8.28
N SER A 11 0.74 2.10 -8.10
CA SER A 11 1.11 3.02 -9.17
C SER A 11 2.22 2.47 -10.06
N VAL A 12 2.31 2.97 -11.30
CA VAL A 12 3.28 2.51 -12.30
C VAL A 12 4.74 2.78 -11.91
N THR A 13 5.01 3.81 -11.09
CA THR A 13 6.37 4.11 -10.61
C THR A 13 7.03 2.98 -9.83
N GLY A 14 6.25 2.05 -9.26
CA GLY A 14 6.78 0.84 -8.62
C GLY A 14 7.55 -0.08 -9.58
N THR A 15 7.26 -0.01 -10.88
CA THR A 15 7.99 -0.73 -11.94
C THR A 15 9.13 0.10 -12.54
N GLY A 16 9.21 1.39 -12.19
CA GLY A 16 10.23 2.32 -12.65
C GLY A 16 9.79 3.21 -13.82
N TYR A 17 10.74 4.02 -14.32
CA TYR A 17 10.45 5.06 -15.32
C TYR A 17 9.90 4.51 -16.64
N LYS A 18 10.36 3.33 -17.08
CA LYS A 18 9.85 2.69 -18.32
C LYS A 18 8.35 2.40 -18.29
N ALA A 19 7.79 2.15 -17.11
CA ALA A 19 6.35 1.96 -16.96
C ALA A 19 5.57 3.29 -17.08
N MET A 20 6.19 4.39 -16.65
CA MET A 20 5.64 5.72 -16.88
C MET A 20 5.68 6.08 -18.37
N ASP A 21 6.78 5.78 -19.06
CA ASP A 21 6.91 6.00 -20.50
C ASP A 21 5.86 5.20 -21.29
N GLN A 22 5.65 3.92 -20.92
CA GLN A 22 4.59 3.10 -21.49
C GLN A 22 3.21 3.75 -21.30
N MET A 23 2.85 4.09 -20.05
CA MET A 23 1.56 4.71 -19.76
C MET A 23 1.36 6.04 -20.50
N THR A 24 2.43 6.83 -20.65
CA THR A 24 2.39 8.10 -21.41
C THR A 24 2.17 7.85 -22.89
N ALA A 25 2.92 6.94 -23.49
CA ALA A 25 2.75 6.56 -24.90
C ALA A 25 1.32 6.11 -25.21
N GLU A 26 0.74 5.28 -24.33
CA GLU A 26 -0.65 4.82 -24.45
C GLU A 26 -1.66 5.96 -24.38
N ARG A 27 -1.48 6.92 -23.46
CA ARG A 27 -2.33 8.13 -23.31
C ARG A 27 -2.27 9.05 -24.53
N GLU A 28 -1.14 9.10 -25.19
CA GLU A 28 -0.93 9.89 -26.40
C GLU A 28 -1.42 9.19 -27.68
N GLY A 29 -2.07 8.04 -27.53
CA GLY A 29 -2.69 7.30 -28.65
C GLY A 29 -1.74 6.31 -29.33
N GLY A 30 -0.65 5.92 -28.67
CA GLY A 30 0.26 4.90 -29.16
C GLY A 30 -0.43 3.54 -29.35
N VAL A 31 -0.11 2.87 -30.45
CA VAL A 31 -0.66 1.55 -30.76
C VAL A 31 0.11 0.47 -30.01
N TRP A 32 -0.61 -0.45 -29.39
CA TRP A 32 -0.01 -1.58 -28.67
C TRP A 32 0.93 -2.38 -29.57
N GLY A 33 2.16 -2.57 -29.08
CA GLY A 33 3.23 -3.25 -29.82
C GLY A 33 4.16 -2.32 -30.62
N GLU A 34 3.85 -1.04 -30.75
CA GLU A 34 4.67 -0.04 -31.45
C GLU A 34 5.56 0.79 -30.50
N TYR A 35 5.41 0.64 -29.18
CA TYR A 35 6.22 1.29 -28.15
C TYR A 35 6.81 0.26 -27.18
N PRO A 36 7.91 0.57 -26.47
CA PRO A 36 8.48 -0.32 -25.47
C PRO A 36 7.49 -0.55 -24.32
N ALA A 37 7.08 -1.80 -24.10
CA ALA A 37 6.18 -2.20 -23.04
C ALA A 37 6.92 -3.00 -21.95
N VAL A 38 6.62 -2.70 -20.70
CA VAL A 38 7.11 -3.43 -19.52
C VAL A 38 6.02 -4.28 -18.87
N TYR A 39 4.77 -3.98 -19.16
CA TYR A 39 3.62 -4.80 -18.76
C TYR A 39 3.19 -5.72 -19.90
N PRO A 40 2.55 -6.85 -19.59
CA PRO A 40 2.06 -7.79 -20.60
C PRO A 40 0.81 -7.31 -21.34
N HIS A 41 0.21 -6.20 -20.87
CA HIS A 41 -0.99 -5.59 -21.44
C HIS A 41 -0.91 -4.06 -21.32
N PRO A 42 -1.71 -3.30 -22.11
CA PRO A 42 -1.87 -1.86 -21.91
C PRO A 42 -2.28 -1.56 -20.46
N ILE A 43 -1.71 -0.48 -19.92
CA ILE A 43 -2.01 -0.04 -18.54
C ILE A 43 -2.92 1.19 -18.51
N ASP A 44 -2.83 2.09 -19.48
CA ASP A 44 -3.68 3.28 -19.48
C ASP A 44 -5.16 2.86 -19.65
N GLN A 45 -6.03 3.42 -18.84
CA GLN A 45 -7.45 3.08 -18.74
C GLN A 45 -7.71 1.59 -18.43
N ASN A 46 -6.76 0.90 -17.81
CA ASN A 46 -6.83 -0.52 -17.50
C ASN A 46 -6.33 -0.82 -16.07
N ILE A 47 -6.65 -2.01 -15.58
CA ILE A 47 -6.21 -2.54 -14.29
C ILE A 47 -5.61 -3.92 -14.52
N LEU A 48 -4.38 -4.15 -14.03
CA LEU A 48 -3.73 -5.44 -14.15
C LEU A 48 -3.64 -6.12 -12.77
N PRO A 49 -4.42 -7.18 -12.51
CA PRO A 49 -4.36 -7.94 -11.25
C PRO A 49 -3.16 -8.91 -11.27
N HIS A 50 -1.98 -8.34 -11.52
CA HIS A 50 -0.74 -9.08 -11.74
C HIS A 50 0.46 -8.17 -11.49
N ILE A 51 1.20 -8.46 -10.41
CA ILE A 51 2.47 -7.79 -10.10
C ILE A 51 3.50 -8.87 -9.80
N ASP A 52 4.66 -8.82 -10.50
CA ASP A 52 5.69 -9.85 -10.50
C ASP A 52 5.21 -11.19 -11.11
N SER A 53 6.00 -12.24 -11.04
CA SER A 53 5.74 -13.53 -11.66
C SER A 53 4.77 -14.40 -10.86
N PHE A 54 3.93 -15.15 -11.56
CA PHE A 54 3.06 -16.15 -10.93
C PHE A 54 3.85 -17.34 -10.39
N LEU A 55 3.35 -17.87 -9.28
CA LEU A 55 3.79 -19.12 -8.67
C LEU A 55 2.79 -20.25 -9.03
N GLU A 56 3.19 -21.50 -8.81
CA GLU A 56 2.34 -22.68 -9.04
C GLU A 56 1.04 -22.66 -8.21
N THR A 57 1.05 -21.94 -7.08
CA THR A 57 -0.11 -21.76 -6.21
C THR A 57 -1.19 -20.82 -6.76
N GLY A 58 -0.89 -20.11 -7.87
CA GLY A 58 -1.73 -19.06 -8.42
C GLY A 58 -1.51 -17.67 -7.81
N TYR A 59 -0.77 -17.58 -6.71
CA TYR A 59 -0.31 -16.29 -6.19
C TYR A 59 0.85 -15.74 -7.02
N THR A 60 1.04 -14.41 -6.98
CA THR A 60 2.27 -13.79 -7.48
C THR A 60 3.34 -13.73 -6.41
N LYS A 61 4.60 -13.50 -6.80
CA LYS A 61 5.68 -13.28 -5.84
C LYS A 61 5.43 -12.03 -4.97
N GLU A 62 4.85 -10.97 -5.54
CA GLU A 62 4.51 -9.77 -4.78
C GLU A 62 3.46 -10.05 -3.71
N GLU A 63 2.46 -10.88 -4.01
CA GLU A 63 1.46 -11.30 -3.03
C GLU A 63 2.08 -12.12 -1.90
N MET A 64 2.94 -13.08 -2.22
CA MET A 64 3.65 -13.86 -1.20
C MET A 64 4.64 -13.03 -0.40
N LYS A 65 5.24 -11.99 -0.99
CA LYS A 65 6.07 -11.03 -0.28
C LYS A 65 5.25 -10.31 0.80
N MET A 66 4.02 -9.87 0.50
CA MET A 66 3.14 -9.26 1.51
C MET A 66 2.86 -10.21 2.67
N VAL A 67 2.60 -11.50 2.42
CA VAL A 67 2.44 -12.51 3.46
C VAL A 67 3.69 -12.61 4.33
N ASN A 68 4.82 -12.87 3.69
CA ASN A 68 6.09 -13.12 4.39
C ASN A 68 6.61 -11.90 5.16
N GLU A 69 6.47 -10.70 4.59
CA GLU A 69 6.89 -9.46 5.24
C GLU A 69 5.97 -9.11 6.41
N THR A 70 4.67 -9.35 6.31
CA THR A 70 3.75 -9.18 7.43
C THR A 70 4.17 -10.06 8.61
N HIS A 71 4.36 -11.35 8.38
CA HIS A 71 4.81 -12.27 9.42
C HIS A 71 6.15 -11.85 10.03
N LYS A 72 7.11 -11.47 9.19
CA LYS A 72 8.43 -11.02 9.63
C LYS A 72 8.38 -9.74 10.47
N ILE A 73 7.61 -8.74 10.04
CA ILE A 73 7.55 -7.43 10.71
C ILE A 73 6.84 -7.55 12.06
N PHE A 74 5.74 -8.30 12.11
CA PHE A 74 5.00 -8.54 13.35
C PHE A 74 5.64 -9.62 14.23
N ALA A 75 6.63 -10.38 13.72
CA ALA A 75 7.19 -11.56 14.37
C ALA A 75 6.10 -12.56 14.80
N ASP A 76 5.09 -12.75 13.94
CA ASP A 76 3.91 -13.56 14.23
C ASP A 76 3.40 -14.26 12.95
N ASP A 77 3.69 -15.55 12.84
CA ASP A 77 3.26 -16.38 11.71
C ASP A 77 1.80 -16.85 11.84
N SER A 78 1.13 -16.56 12.95
CA SER A 78 -0.28 -16.94 13.18
C SER A 78 -1.27 -16.01 12.47
N ILE A 79 -0.83 -14.82 12.04
CA ILE A 79 -1.67 -13.86 11.32
C ILE A 79 -2.00 -14.41 9.93
N GLY A 80 -3.28 -14.67 9.67
CA GLY A 80 -3.74 -15.02 8.32
C GLY A 80 -3.66 -13.82 7.38
N VAL A 81 -2.97 -13.93 6.24
CA VAL A 81 -2.85 -12.85 5.25
C VAL A 81 -3.35 -13.31 3.89
N SER A 82 -4.27 -12.57 3.30
CA SER A 82 -4.84 -12.84 1.96
C SER A 82 -4.70 -11.59 1.08
N PRO A 83 -3.62 -11.47 0.31
CA PRO A 83 -3.37 -10.33 -0.55
C PRO A 83 -3.90 -10.53 -1.97
N THR A 84 -4.23 -9.42 -2.63
CA THR A 84 -4.38 -9.33 -4.08
C THR A 84 -3.66 -8.07 -4.55
N THR A 85 -2.67 -8.21 -5.41
CA THR A 85 -1.88 -7.07 -5.87
C THR A 85 -2.27 -6.63 -7.28
N VAL A 86 -2.55 -5.34 -7.43
CA VAL A 86 -3.10 -4.78 -8.66
C VAL A 86 -2.27 -3.58 -9.12
N ARG A 87 -1.88 -3.54 -10.39
CA ARG A 87 -1.29 -2.38 -11.04
C ARG A 87 -2.39 -1.48 -11.59
N VAL A 88 -2.33 -0.18 -11.30
CA VAL A 88 -3.31 0.80 -11.74
C VAL A 88 -2.64 1.94 -12.53
N PRO A 89 -3.35 2.64 -13.43
CA PRO A 89 -2.80 3.71 -14.28
C PRO A 89 -2.65 5.03 -13.52
N VAL A 90 -2.00 4.95 -12.37
CA VAL A 90 -1.67 6.09 -11.48
C VAL A 90 -0.17 6.27 -11.49
N GLN A 91 0.30 7.49 -11.63
CA GLN A 91 1.72 7.80 -11.74
C GLN A 91 2.49 7.45 -10.48
N GLY A 92 2.07 7.96 -9.31
CA GLY A 92 2.75 7.77 -8.03
C GLY A 92 1.79 7.63 -6.87
N GLY A 93 2.25 6.99 -5.80
CA GLY A 93 1.46 6.64 -4.62
C GLY A 93 0.75 5.30 -4.77
N HIS A 94 1.04 4.38 -3.84
CA HIS A 94 0.30 3.12 -3.71
C HIS A 94 -0.88 3.32 -2.77
N SER A 95 -1.99 2.69 -3.10
CA SER A 95 -3.17 2.67 -2.26
C SER A 95 -3.53 1.23 -1.87
N GLU A 96 -4.12 1.06 -0.71
CA GLU A 96 -4.47 -0.25 -0.18
C GLU A 96 -5.87 -0.21 0.46
N SER A 97 -6.71 -1.17 0.08
CA SER A 97 -7.95 -1.48 0.79
C SER A 97 -7.66 -2.60 1.77
N ILE A 98 -7.76 -2.31 3.05
CA ILE A 98 -7.37 -3.23 4.13
C ILE A 98 -8.59 -3.59 4.96
N ASN A 99 -8.79 -4.89 5.14
CA ASN A 99 -9.75 -5.48 6.06
C ASN A 99 -9.00 -6.28 7.12
N LEU A 100 -9.24 -5.98 8.38
CA LEU A 100 -8.66 -6.67 9.52
C LEU A 100 -9.74 -7.40 10.31
N GLU A 101 -9.42 -8.60 10.80
CA GLU A 101 -10.14 -9.29 11.85
C GLU A 101 -9.27 -9.34 13.11
N PHE A 102 -9.84 -8.97 14.25
CA PHE A 102 -9.16 -8.99 15.55
C PHE A 102 -9.66 -10.10 16.46
N GLU A 103 -8.81 -10.50 17.41
CA GLU A 103 -9.19 -11.43 18.48
C GLU A 103 -10.15 -10.78 19.51
N LYS A 104 -10.00 -9.47 19.71
CA LYS A 104 -10.74 -8.71 20.72
C LYS A 104 -11.48 -7.54 20.08
N ASP A 105 -12.53 -7.10 20.76
CA ASP A 105 -13.25 -5.91 20.37
C ASP A 105 -12.40 -4.63 20.53
N PHE A 106 -12.77 -3.60 19.80
CA PHE A 106 -12.10 -2.31 19.80
C PHE A 106 -13.13 -1.18 19.65
N ASP A 107 -12.78 0.02 20.09
CA ASP A 107 -13.54 1.23 19.79
C ASP A 107 -12.99 1.90 18.51
N LEU A 108 -13.87 2.31 17.62
CA LEU A 108 -13.46 2.95 16.36
C LEU A 108 -12.89 4.35 16.58
N ALA A 109 -13.34 5.05 17.63
CA ALA A 109 -12.80 6.35 18.02
C ALA A 109 -11.36 6.21 18.54
N ASP A 110 -11.10 5.16 19.34
CA ASP A 110 -9.74 4.85 19.81
C ASP A 110 -8.80 4.52 18.65
N VAL A 111 -9.27 3.77 17.66
CA VAL A 111 -8.46 3.48 16.45
C VAL A 111 -8.10 4.77 15.71
N ARG A 112 -9.07 5.67 15.50
CA ARG A 112 -8.81 6.97 14.86
C ARG A 112 -7.82 7.80 15.68
N LYS A 113 -8.02 7.87 16.99
CA LYS A 113 -7.13 8.61 17.88
C LYS A 113 -5.69 8.08 17.85
N MET A 114 -5.51 6.76 17.86
CA MET A 114 -4.18 6.15 17.72
C MET A 114 -3.51 6.51 16.40
N MET A 115 -4.27 6.55 15.28
CA MET A 115 -3.73 6.94 13.99
C MET A 115 -3.39 8.43 13.92
N GLU A 116 -4.19 9.28 14.54
CA GLU A 116 -3.93 10.72 14.63
C GLU A 116 -2.66 11.03 15.44
N ASP A 117 -2.42 10.28 16.51
CA ASP A 117 -1.26 10.45 17.38
C ASP A 117 0.01 9.76 16.87
N MET A 118 -0.10 8.92 15.81
CA MET A 118 1.03 8.15 15.29
C MET A 118 1.99 9.00 14.46
N PRO A 119 3.27 9.14 14.84
CA PRO A 119 4.25 9.86 14.03
C PRO A 119 4.41 9.28 12.62
N GLY A 120 4.38 10.13 11.60
CA GLY A 120 4.50 9.73 10.20
C GLY A 120 3.21 9.15 9.60
N VAL A 121 2.10 9.26 10.33
CA VAL A 121 0.75 8.95 9.84
C VAL A 121 -0.09 10.21 9.83
N THR A 122 -0.83 10.44 8.76
CA THR A 122 -1.79 11.54 8.62
C THR A 122 -3.20 10.97 8.47
N LEU A 123 -4.08 11.27 9.44
CA LEU A 123 -5.49 10.88 9.38
C LEU A 123 -6.26 11.80 8.42
N GLN A 124 -6.92 11.22 7.43
CA GLN A 124 -7.84 11.88 6.50
C GLN A 124 -9.15 11.09 6.47
N ASP A 125 -10.03 11.31 7.45
CA ASP A 125 -11.25 10.50 7.63
C ASP A 125 -12.47 11.37 7.96
N ASP A 126 -12.84 12.24 7.02
CA ASP A 126 -14.08 13.02 7.06
C ASP A 126 -14.91 12.76 5.77
N PRO A 127 -15.64 11.64 5.72
CA PRO A 127 -16.44 11.28 4.54
C PRO A 127 -17.57 12.27 4.24
N ALA A 128 -18.07 13.00 5.24
CA ALA A 128 -19.13 13.98 5.06
C ALA A 128 -18.68 15.16 4.18
N ASN A 129 -17.39 15.51 4.26
CA ASN A 129 -16.76 16.54 3.46
C ASN A 129 -15.87 15.97 2.33
N ASN A 130 -16.01 14.69 1.99
CA ASN A 130 -15.22 14.00 0.96
C ASN A 130 -13.70 14.03 1.23
N VAL A 131 -13.28 14.05 2.51
CA VAL A 131 -11.88 13.99 2.90
C VAL A 131 -11.47 12.55 3.16
N TYR A 132 -10.62 12.02 2.31
CA TYR A 132 -10.04 10.68 2.38
C TYR A 132 -8.71 10.63 1.62
N PRO A 133 -7.81 9.66 1.92
CA PRO A 133 -6.53 9.58 1.26
C PRO A 133 -6.64 9.26 -0.23
N MET A 134 -5.85 9.96 -1.04
CA MET A 134 -5.75 9.75 -2.49
C MET A 134 -4.29 9.79 -2.95
N PRO A 135 -3.88 8.94 -3.91
CA PRO A 135 -2.49 8.90 -4.38
C PRO A 135 -2.03 10.24 -4.96
N LEU A 136 -2.91 10.98 -5.65
CA LEU A 136 -2.61 12.29 -6.21
C LEU A 136 -2.06 13.29 -5.15
N TYR A 137 -2.58 13.25 -3.93
CA TYR A 137 -2.20 14.17 -2.85
C TYR A 137 -1.17 13.58 -1.88
N ALA A 138 -1.01 12.26 -1.86
CA ALA A 138 0.02 11.60 -1.07
C ALA A 138 1.38 11.58 -1.78
N TRP A 139 1.39 11.62 -3.11
CA TRP A 139 2.62 11.63 -3.88
C TRP A 139 3.49 12.86 -3.59
N GLY A 140 4.78 12.63 -3.37
CA GLY A 140 5.74 13.64 -2.93
C GLY A 140 5.73 13.92 -1.41
N LYS A 141 4.91 13.20 -0.63
CA LYS A 141 4.84 13.31 0.83
C LYS A 141 5.60 12.17 1.51
N ASN A 142 5.97 12.38 2.76
CA ASN A 142 6.70 11.38 3.55
C ASN A 142 5.79 10.58 4.49
N ASP A 143 4.56 11.01 4.69
CA ASP A 143 3.60 10.38 5.60
C ASP A 143 2.85 9.22 4.91
N VAL A 144 2.35 8.33 5.74
CA VAL A 144 1.29 7.38 5.39
C VAL A 144 -0.05 8.05 5.68
N PHE A 145 -0.91 8.13 4.68
CA PHE A 145 -2.25 8.70 4.80
C PHE A 145 -3.26 7.58 5.03
N VAL A 146 -4.07 7.70 6.07
CA VAL A 146 -5.07 6.70 6.42
C VAL A 146 -6.45 7.31 6.59
N GLY A 147 -7.48 6.56 6.28
CA GLY A 147 -8.86 7.02 6.42
C GLY A 147 -9.87 5.97 6.02
N ARG A 148 -11.15 6.36 5.92
CA ARG A 148 -12.25 5.46 5.61
C ARG A 148 -12.42 4.35 6.65
N PHE A 149 -12.10 4.66 7.92
CA PHE A 149 -12.27 3.73 9.03
C PHE A 149 -13.73 3.42 9.30
N ARG A 150 -14.06 2.14 9.26
CA ARG A 150 -15.41 1.64 9.51
C ARG A 150 -15.38 0.20 10.01
N ARG A 151 -16.36 -0.16 10.83
CA ARG A 151 -16.57 -1.55 11.22
C ARG A 151 -16.88 -2.41 10.00
N ASP A 152 -16.39 -3.64 9.99
CA ASP A 152 -16.84 -4.68 9.09
C ASP A 152 -17.89 -5.53 9.81
N PRO A 153 -19.17 -5.47 9.40
CA PRO A 153 -20.24 -6.23 10.07
C PRO A 153 -20.26 -7.70 9.66
N SER A 154 -19.44 -8.12 8.71
CA SER A 154 -19.40 -9.51 8.22
C SER A 154 -18.64 -10.45 9.14
N VAL A 155 -17.81 -9.90 10.03
CA VAL A 155 -17.04 -10.64 11.03
C VAL A 155 -17.17 -9.99 12.41
N LYS A 156 -16.90 -10.74 13.48
CA LYS A 156 -17.19 -10.31 14.85
C LYS A 156 -16.45 -9.03 15.27
N TYR A 157 -15.17 -8.91 14.93
CA TYR A 157 -14.33 -7.78 15.31
C TYR A 157 -13.57 -7.26 14.09
N GLY A 158 -14.32 -6.90 13.05
CA GLY A 158 -13.79 -6.46 11.78
C GLY A 158 -13.58 -4.97 11.66
N LEU A 159 -12.52 -4.59 10.97
CA LEU A 159 -12.17 -3.22 10.63
C LEU A 159 -11.85 -3.11 9.15
N ASN A 160 -12.46 -2.15 8.47
CA ASN A 160 -12.04 -1.72 7.14
C ASN A 160 -11.41 -0.33 7.20
N PHE A 161 -10.34 -0.12 6.45
CA PHE A 161 -9.78 1.20 6.24
C PHE A 161 -9.06 1.30 4.88
N TRP A 162 -8.68 2.49 4.52
CA TRP A 162 -7.95 2.83 3.31
C TRP A 162 -6.63 3.48 3.67
N CYS A 163 -5.55 3.04 3.01
CA CYS A 163 -4.21 3.53 3.23
C CYS A 163 -3.59 3.99 1.91
N VAL A 164 -2.84 5.09 1.93
CA VAL A 164 -2.12 5.62 0.77
C VAL A 164 -0.76 6.14 1.21
N ALA A 165 0.28 5.78 0.47
CA ALA A 165 1.62 6.32 0.70
C ALA A 165 2.39 6.49 -0.61
N ASP A 166 3.34 7.44 -0.63
CA ASP A 166 4.30 7.55 -1.73
C ASP A 166 5.26 6.34 -1.70
N ASN A 167 5.18 5.52 -2.74
CA ASN A 167 5.94 4.28 -2.84
C ASN A 167 7.45 4.50 -3.04
N LEU A 168 7.86 5.66 -3.57
CA LEU A 168 9.27 6.00 -3.76
C LEU A 168 9.89 6.65 -2.51
N ARG A 169 9.07 7.26 -1.66
CA ARG A 169 9.47 7.92 -0.41
C ARG A 169 9.23 7.00 0.78
N LYS A 170 8.01 6.96 1.31
CA LYS A 170 7.69 6.14 2.49
C LYS A 170 7.81 4.64 2.22
N GLY A 171 7.52 4.21 1.00
CA GLY A 171 7.71 2.82 0.59
C GLY A 171 9.17 2.43 0.32
N ALA A 172 10.10 3.39 0.20
CA ALA A 172 11.50 3.13 -0.16
C ALA A 172 12.48 4.08 0.55
N ALA A 173 12.89 5.18 -0.10
CA ALA A 173 14.03 5.99 0.32
C ALA A 173 13.84 6.64 1.70
N THR A 174 12.71 7.30 1.93
CA THR A 174 12.44 7.95 3.23
C THR A 174 12.37 6.93 4.36
N ASN A 175 11.76 5.78 4.12
CA ASN A 175 11.66 4.73 5.15
C ASN A 175 13.03 4.16 5.53
N ALA A 176 13.93 3.97 4.56
CA ALA A 176 15.30 3.53 4.82
C ALA A 176 16.04 4.51 5.74
N VAL A 177 15.93 5.82 5.49
CA VAL A 177 16.53 6.87 6.33
C VAL A 177 15.90 6.85 7.73
N GLN A 178 14.58 6.79 7.84
CA GLN A 178 13.87 6.76 9.12
C GLN A 178 14.21 5.52 9.96
N ILE A 179 14.45 4.38 9.32
CA ILE A 179 14.93 3.17 10.00
C ILE A 179 16.33 3.40 10.56
N ALA A 180 17.25 3.99 9.78
CA ALA A 180 18.60 4.29 10.24
C ALA A 180 18.59 5.29 11.41
N GLU A 181 17.81 6.35 11.33
CA GLU A 181 17.61 7.32 12.42
C GLU A 181 17.11 6.63 13.70
N LYS A 182 16.15 5.72 13.55
CA LYS A 182 15.60 4.96 14.69
C LYS A 182 16.61 3.98 15.30
N LEU A 183 17.46 3.38 14.50
CA LEU A 183 18.54 2.52 14.98
C LEU A 183 19.59 3.32 15.76
N ILE A 184 19.94 4.53 15.30
CA ILE A 184 20.84 5.45 16.03
C ILE A 184 20.20 5.87 17.35
N GLU A 185 18.95 6.34 17.33
CA GLU A 185 18.21 6.73 18.55
C GLU A 185 18.17 5.62 19.61
N LYS A 186 18.01 4.37 19.17
CA LYS A 186 17.98 3.20 20.05
C LYS A 186 19.37 2.66 20.43
N GLY A 187 20.45 3.26 19.96
CA GLY A 187 21.83 2.87 20.27
C GLY A 187 22.30 1.59 19.56
N PHE A 188 21.62 1.15 18.50
CA PHE A 188 22.07 0.02 17.67
C PHE A 188 23.17 0.42 16.68
N LEU A 189 23.30 1.71 16.38
CA LEU A 189 24.36 2.27 15.57
C LEU A 189 25.09 3.36 16.35
N PRO A 190 26.43 3.56 16.15
CA PRO A 190 27.18 4.61 16.83
C PRO A 190 26.63 5.98 16.45
N GLN A 191 26.55 6.89 17.43
CA GLN A 191 26.42 8.33 17.19
C GLN A 191 27.84 8.86 17.03
N GLU A 192 28.18 9.47 15.90
CA GLU A 192 29.43 10.21 15.74
C GLU A 192 29.44 11.50 16.57
#